data_4f80391f43a413324720679bb85d1593
#
_entry.id   4f80391f43a413324720679bb85d1593
#
_cell.length_a   1.000
_cell.length_b   1.000
_cell.length_c   1.000
_cell.angle_alpha   90.00
_cell.angle_beta   90.00
_cell.angle_gamma   90.00
#
_symmetry.space_group_name_H-M   'P 1'
#
loop_
_entity.id
_entity.type
_entity.pdbx_description
1 polymer ?
#
loop_
_entity_poly.entity_id
_entity_poly.type
_entity_poly.pdbx_seq_one_letter_code
_entity_poly.pdbx_strand_id
1 'polypeptide(L)'
;IGKEGAEARLELKDKERRNVQLPQSRFKLAKGKNTFLLPVANPLKWDAEHPNLYTLEVAVYRDNKELSRFDRRIGFREVEIVKDRMLVNGRQVKLRGACRHDIHPTLGRTTTADLDSLDVLLFKQSNMNFVRTSHYPPSERFLEFCNRYGIYVESETAVCFVDTYRQKNYAPGNTQSDSAYTDRYLGQCQEMVKAFRSHPSVLFWSIGNESVYGTNFQLCWDWVKATDTTRPVIFSYPGSAVEK
;
A
#
# COMPACT_ATOMS: atom_id res chain seq x y z
N ILE A 1 1.68 -20.24 3.79
CA ILE A 1 2.25 -21.48 3.25
C ILE A 1 1.50 -22.63 3.93
N GLY A 2 0.38 -23.05 3.30
CA GLY A 2 -0.43 -24.13 3.83
C GLY A 2 0.34 -25.46 3.87
N LYS A 3 0.28 -26.13 5.01
CA LYS A 3 0.68 -27.54 5.12
C LYS A 3 -0.58 -28.38 4.96
N GLU A 4 -0.48 -29.48 4.23
CA GLU A 4 -1.60 -30.42 4.02
C GLU A 4 -2.20 -30.85 5.37
N GLY A 5 -3.55 -30.85 5.46
CA GLY A 5 -4.27 -31.16 6.70
C GLY A 5 -4.32 -30.03 7.75
N ALA A 6 -3.88 -28.81 7.42
CA ALA A 6 -4.04 -27.67 8.30
C ALA A 6 -5.40 -26.94 8.07
N GLU A 7 -5.87 -26.25 9.09
CA GLU A 7 -7.08 -25.42 9.08
C GLU A 7 -6.71 -23.98 9.47
N ALA A 8 -7.18 -22.98 8.72
CA ALA A 8 -7.18 -21.59 9.17
C ALA A 8 -8.50 -21.27 9.87
N ARG A 9 -8.39 -20.58 11.01
CA ARG A 9 -9.52 -20.00 11.75
C ARG A 9 -9.40 -18.50 11.75
N LEU A 10 -10.47 -17.81 11.36
CA LEU A 10 -10.52 -16.38 11.19
C LEU A 10 -11.52 -15.76 12.16
N GLU A 11 -11.13 -14.66 12.78
CA GLU A 11 -12.00 -13.80 13.55
C GLU A 11 -11.84 -12.35 13.04
N LEU A 12 -12.96 -11.66 12.88
CA LEU A 12 -12.97 -10.24 12.53
C LEU A 12 -13.57 -9.47 13.71
N LYS A 13 -12.84 -8.46 14.18
CA LYS A 13 -13.27 -7.60 15.29
C LYS A 13 -13.39 -6.15 14.82
N ASP A 14 -14.43 -5.48 15.24
CA ASP A 14 -14.61 -4.04 15.01
C ASP A 14 -13.67 -3.18 15.89
N LYS A 15 -13.78 -1.88 15.78
CA LYS A 15 -12.96 -0.93 16.56
C LYS A 15 -13.19 -1.00 18.08
N GLU A 16 -14.37 -1.46 18.51
CA GLU A 16 -14.71 -1.74 19.91
C GLU A 16 -14.35 -3.17 20.34
N ARG A 17 -13.62 -3.93 19.48
CA ARG A 17 -13.22 -5.32 19.69
C ARG A 17 -14.39 -6.33 19.78
N ARG A 18 -15.57 -5.96 19.29
CA ARG A 18 -16.71 -6.88 19.19
C ARG A 18 -16.56 -7.74 17.95
N ASN A 19 -16.92 -9.01 18.07
CA ASN A 19 -16.87 -9.94 16.94
C ASN A 19 -17.87 -9.53 15.85
N VAL A 20 -17.38 -9.45 14.62
CA VAL A 20 -18.17 -9.28 13.41
C VAL A 20 -18.47 -10.66 12.85
N GLN A 21 -19.73 -10.93 12.60
CA GLN A 21 -20.14 -12.23 12.07
C GLN A 21 -19.59 -12.42 10.65
N LEU A 22 -18.87 -13.50 10.46
CA LEU A 22 -18.41 -13.98 9.16
C LEU A 22 -19.29 -15.17 8.72
N PRO A 23 -19.60 -15.28 7.41
CA PRO A 23 -20.40 -16.42 6.91
C PRO A 23 -19.67 -17.75 7.09
N GLN A 24 -18.35 -17.72 7.10
CA GLN A 24 -17.48 -18.85 7.38
C GLN A 24 -16.23 -18.35 8.09
N SER A 25 -15.79 -19.05 9.12
CA SER A 25 -14.61 -18.71 9.91
C SER A 25 -13.52 -19.79 9.91
N ARG A 26 -13.77 -20.94 9.28
CA ARG A 26 -12.84 -22.08 9.24
C ARG A 26 -12.63 -22.56 7.82
N PHE A 27 -11.37 -22.75 7.43
CA PHE A 27 -10.97 -23.10 6.07
C PHE A 27 -9.89 -24.16 6.07
N LYS A 28 -10.11 -25.25 5.38
CA LYS A 28 -9.06 -26.24 5.11
C LYS A 28 -8.01 -25.61 4.20
N LEU A 29 -6.74 -25.81 4.53
CA LEU A 29 -5.63 -25.28 3.79
C LEU A 29 -5.04 -26.34 2.86
N ALA A 30 -4.87 -25.97 1.59
CA ALA A 30 -4.06 -26.71 0.64
C ALA A 30 -2.58 -26.32 0.76
N LYS A 31 -1.70 -27.12 0.19
CA LYS A 31 -0.28 -26.76 0.05
C LYS A 31 -0.12 -25.53 -0.83
N GLY A 32 0.68 -24.57 -0.40
CA GLY A 32 0.97 -23.34 -1.13
C GLY A 32 0.04 -22.17 -0.78
N LYS A 33 -0.29 -21.34 -1.78
CA LYS A 33 -1.13 -20.15 -1.60
C LYS A 33 -2.60 -20.54 -1.49
N ASN A 34 -3.26 -20.01 -0.47
CA ASN A 34 -4.71 -20.13 -0.28
C ASN A 34 -5.35 -18.74 -0.36
N THR A 35 -6.50 -18.65 -1.02
CA THR A 35 -7.26 -17.40 -1.17
C THR A 35 -8.71 -17.69 -0.80
N PHE A 36 -9.26 -16.89 0.10
CA PHE A 36 -10.65 -16.98 0.53
C PHE A 36 -11.33 -15.62 0.33
N LEU A 37 -12.54 -15.64 -0.20
CA LEU A 37 -13.39 -14.47 -0.35
C LEU A 37 -14.47 -14.51 0.72
N LEU A 38 -14.50 -13.49 1.57
CA LEU A 38 -15.44 -13.39 2.69
C LEU A 38 -16.24 -12.10 2.58
N PRO A 39 -17.55 -12.18 2.31
CA PRO A 39 -18.40 -11.01 2.39
C PRO A 39 -18.57 -10.58 3.86
N VAL A 40 -18.47 -9.27 4.09
CA VAL A 40 -18.78 -8.64 5.37
C VAL A 40 -19.96 -7.70 5.14
N ALA A 41 -21.05 -7.92 5.85
CA ALA A 41 -22.26 -7.14 5.68
C ALA A 41 -22.13 -5.74 6.31
N ASN A 42 -22.39 -4.70 5.51
CA ASN A 42 -22.47 -3.30 5.94
C ASN A 42 -21.32 -2.84 6.87
N PRO A 43 -20.05 -3.05 6.50
CA PRO A 43 -18.96 -2.63 7.36
C PRO A 43 -18.90 -1.09 7.43
N LEU A 44 -18.52 -0.55 8.59
CA LEU A 44 -18.15 0.85 8.67
C LEU A 44 -16.94 1.09 7.77
N LYS A 45 -17.11 1.94 6.77
CA LYS A 45 -16.06 2.24 5.80
C LYS A 45 -14.99 3.14 6.42
N TRP A 46 -13.77 2.95 5.95
CA TRP A 46 -12.61 3.76 6.30
C TRP A 46 -12.45 4.93 5.32
N ASP A 47 -12.27 6.11 5.83
CA ASP A 47 -11.80 7.29 5.09
C ASP A 47 -10.96 8.18 6.02
N ALA A 48 -10.42 9.30 5.50
CA ALA A 48 -9.55 10.18 6.29
C ALA A 48 -10.26 10.88 7.47
N GLU A 49 -11.57 11.04 7.42
CA GLU A 49 -12.38 11.66 8.50
C GLU A 49 -12.93 10.59 9.44
N HIS A 50 -13.18 9.39 8.94
CA HIS A 50 -13.73 8.27 9.68
C HIS A 50 -12.80 7.04 9.54
N PRO A 51 -11.64 7.01 10.22
CA PRO A 51 -10.66 5.94 10.07
C PRO A 51 -11.09 4.66 10.81
N ASN A 52 -12.21 4.07 10.38
CA ASN A 52 -12.77 2.85 10.96
C ASN A 52 -11.90 1.65 10.59
N LEU A 53 -11.26 1.06 11.57
CA LEU A 53 -10.39 -0.11 11.43
C LEU A 53 -11.02 -1.34 12.08
N TYR A 54 -10.76 -2.47 11.48
CA TYR A 54 -11.09 -3.81 11.98
C TYR A 54 -9.80 -4.56 12.24
N THR A 55 -9.84 -5.51 13.17
CA THR A 55 -8.75 -6.44 13.39
C THR A 55 -9.15 -7.81 12.84
N LEU A 56 -8.45 -8.28 11.83
CA LEU A 56 -8.56 -9.64 11.31
C LEU A 56 -7.52 -10.49 12.04
N GLU A 57 -7.98 -11.43 12.86
CA GLU A 57 -7.16 -12.44 13.51
C GLU A 57 -7.19 -13.73 12.68
N VAL A 58 -6.03 -14.30 12.43
CA VAL A 58 -5.90 -15.57 11.69
C VAL A 58 -5.03 -16.51 12.51
N ALA A 59 -5.58 -17.67 12.85
CA ALA A 59 -4.86 -18.73 13.53
C ALA A 59 -4.85 -19.98 12.64
N VAL A 60 -3.70 -20.65 12.56
CA VAL A 60 -3.52 -21.88 11.79
C VAL A 60 -3.39 -23.06 12.76
N TYR A 61 -4.20 -24.08 12.54
CA TYR A 61 -4.26 -25.29 13.35
C TYR A 61 -3.92 -26.52 12.53
N ARG A 62 -3.36 -27.53 13.20
CA ARG A 62 -3.27 -28.91 12.71
C ARG A 62 -3.51 -29.85 13.89
N ASP A 63 -4.36 -30.85 13.70
CA ASP A 63 -4.70 -31.84 14.75
C ASP A 63 -5.11 -31.14 16.08
N ASN A 64 -5.93 -30.10 15.96
CA ASN A 64 -6.35 -29.19 17.04
C ASN A 64 -5.22 -28.45 17.79
N LYS A 65 -3.97 -28.54 17.33
CA LYS A 65 -2.85 -27.75 17.87
C LYS A 65 -2.66 -26.48 17.08
N GLU A 66 -2.61 -25.33 17.75
CA GLU A 66 -2.27 -24.05 17.14
C GLU A 66 -0.80 -24.06 16.68
N LEU A 67 -0.58 -23.79 15.40
CA LEU A 67 0.75 -23.72 14.80
C LEU A 67 1.26 -22.30 14.65
N SER A 68 0.34 -21.35 14.42
CA SER A 68 0.68 -19.96 14.18
C SER A 68 -0.55 -19.08 14.38
N ARG A 69 -0.34 -17.86 14.87
CA ARG A 69 -1.37 -16.82 14.96
C ARG A 69 -0.76 -15.50 14.54
N PHE A 70 -1.53 -14.71 13.81
CA PHE A 70 -1.22 -13.32 13.50
C PHE A 70 -2.51 -12.50 13.41
N ASP A 71 -2.36 -11.21 13.58
CA ASP A 71 -3.44 -10.26 13.38
C ASP A 71 -3.03 -9.17 12.37
N ARG A 72 -4.02 -8.58 11.73
CA ARG A 72 -3.84 -7.48 10.80
C ARG A 72 -4.96 -6.47 10.96
N ARG A 73 -4.60 -5.20 11.08
CA ARG A 73 -5.59 -4.13 10.98
C ARG A 73 -5.94 -3.89 9.52
N ILE A 74 -7.22 -3.90 9.22
CA ILE A 74 -7.76 -3.68 7.87
C ILE A 74 -8.85 -2.61 7.92
N GLY A 75 -9.14 -2.00 6.78
CA GLY A 75 -10.26 -1.08 6.61
C GLY A 75 -10.99 -1.36 5.31
N PHE A 76 -12.31 -1.22 5.34
CA PHE A 76 -13.16 -1.38 4.17
C PHE A 76 -13.34 -0.03 3.49
N ARG A 77 -13.00 0.08 2.23
CA ARG A 77 -13.19 1.28 1.43
C ARG A 77 -13.30 0.96 -0.06
N GLU A 78 -13.87 1.88 -0.79
CA GLU A 78 -13.91 1.89 -2.25
C GLU A 78 -13.17 3.11 -2.76
N VAL A 79 -12.42 2.96 -3.85
CA VAL A 79 -11.73 4.06 -4.53
C VAL A 79 -12.11 4.01 -6.00
N GLU A 80 -12.59 5.12 -6.51
CA GLU A 80 -13.02 5.24 -7.90
C GLU A 80 -12.47 6.53 -8.50
N ILE A 81 -12.13 6.48 -9.78
CA ILE A 81 -11.87 7.66 -10.59
C ILE A 81 -12.99 7.78 -11.61
N VAL A 82 -13.80 8.82 -11.46
CA VAL A 82 -14.91 9.12 -12.34
C VAL A 82 -14.62 10.42 -13.08
N LYS A 83 -14.28 10.32 -14.36
CA LYS A 83 -13.77 11.44 -15.18
C LYS A 83 -12.50 12.04 -14.53
N ASP A 84 -12.60 13.29 -14.09
CA ASP A 84 -11.56 14.09 -13.44
C ASP A 84 -11.62 14.08 -11.90
N ARG A 85 -12.46 13.22 -11.33
CA ARG A 85 -12.74 13.22 -9.89
C ARG A 85 -12.34 11.90 -9.26
N MET A 86 -11.66 12.01 -8.13
CA MET A 86 -11.43 10.87 -7.24
C MET A 86 -12.56 10.79 -6.22
N LEU A 87 -13.12 9.61 -6.10
CA LEU A 87 -14.13 9.29 -5.10
C LEU A 87 -13.56 8.26 -4.11
N VAL A 88 -13.80 8.49 -2.83
CA VAL A 88 -13.60 7.51 -1.77
C VAL A 88 -14.95 7.25 -1.13
N ASN A 89 -15.37 6.00 -1.12
CA ASN A 89 -16.69 5.59 -0.63
C ASN A 89 -17.85 6.36 -1.29
N GLY A 90 -17.74 6.62 -2.59
CA GLY A 90 -18.72 7.35 -3.37
C GLY A 90 -18.74 8.88 -3.16
N ARG A 91 -17.83 9.43 -2.33
CA ARG A 91 -17.71 10.86 -2.08
C ARG A 91 -16.45 11.43 -2.71
N GLN A 92 -16.59 12.60 -3.37
CA GLN A 92 -15.43 13.28 -3.95
C GLN A 92 -14.46 13.72 -2.85
N VAL A 93 -13.18 13.41 -3.06
CA VAL A 93 -12.09 13.78 -2.16
C VAL A 93 -11.16 14.75 -2.85
N LYS A 94 -10.80 15.82 -2.14
CA LYS A 94 -9.70 16.71 -2.52
C LYS A 94 -8.49 16.41 -1.65
N LEU A 95 -7.41 15.96 -2.27
CA LEU A 95 -6.17 15.65 -1.58
C LEU A 95 -5.40 16.93 -1.27
N ARG A 96 -4.99 17.08 -0.01
CA ARG A 96 -4.13 18.16 0.47
C ARG A 96 -3.00 17.54 1.25
N GLY A 97 -1.78 17.72 0.80
CA GLY A 97 -0.65 17.05 1.44
C GLY A 97 0.69 17.52 0.95
N ALA A 98 1.71 16.79 1.32
CA ALA A 98 3.08 17.04 0.95
C ALA A 98 3.84 15.73 0.70
N CYS A 99 5.02 15.86 0.10
CA CYS A 99 5.99 14.78 0.03
C CYS A 99 6.69 14.62 1.37
N ARG A 100 6.96 13.37 1.76
CA ARG A 100 7.70 13.04 2.98
C ARG A 100 8.88 12.13 2.65
N HIS A 101 10.03 12.48 3.18
CA HIS A 101 11.22 11.66 3.20
C HIS A 101 11.48 11.13 4.61
N ASP A 102 11.99 9.89 4.71
CA ASP A 102 12.51 9.34 5.98
C ASP A 102 13.90 9.94 6.22
N ILE A 103 13.95 11.18 6.72
CA ILE A 103 15.20 11.90 7.01
C ILE A 103 15.11 12.54 8.39
N HIS A 104 16.10 12.27 9.22
CA HIS A 104 16.26 12.87 10.54
C HIS A 104 17.65 13.47 10.68
N PRO A 105 17.82 14.64 11.34
CA PRO A 105 19.10 15.34 11.42
C PRO A 105 20.24 14.53 12.02
N THR A 106 19.94 13.64 12.97
CA THR A 106 20.94 12.82 13.68
C THR A 106 20.85 11.33 13.39
N LEU A 107 19.69 10.82 12.89
CA LEU A 107 19.47 9.41 12.60
C LEU A 107 19.59 9.05 11.10
N GLY A 108 19.82 10.05 10.25
CA GLY A 108 19.87 9.85 8.80
C GLY A 108 18.52 9.37 8.25
N ARG A 109 18.52 8.27 7.50
CA ARG A 109 17.31 7.68 6.91
C ARG A 109 16.61 6.66 7.81
N THR A 110 16.83 6.74 9.12
CA THR A 110 16.19 5.87 10.11
C THR A 110 15.04 6.63 10.77
N THR A 111 13.88 6.00 10.89
CA THR A 111 12.74 6.52 11.63
C THR A 111 12.47 5.69 12.89
N THR A 112 11.84 6.31 13.87
CA THR A 112 11.34 5.66 15.09
C THR A 112 9.82 5.70 15.12
N ALA A 113 9.19 4.94 16.03
CA ALA A 113 7.75 4.98 16.20
C ALA A 113 7.23 6.38 16.56
N ASP A 114 7.97 7.08 17.40
CA ASP A 114 7.60 8.42 17.86
C ASP A 114 7.69 9.43 16.71
N LEU A 115 8.72 9.35 15.86
CA LEU A 115 8.87 10.22 14.69
C LEU A 115 7.80 9.94 13.64
N ASP A 116 7.53 8.67 13.34
CA ASP A 116 6.47 8.30 12.40
C ASP A 116 5.09 8.80 12.88
N SER A 117 4.80 8.64 14.18
CA SER A 117 3.56 9.13 14.79
C SER A 117 3.48 10.64 14.77
N LEU A 118 4.57 11.33 15.12
CA LEU A 118 4.66 12.79 15.14
C LEU A 118 4.39 13.37 13.75
N ASP A 119 5.03 12.83 12.72
CA ASP A 119 4.83 13.30 11.34
C ASP A 119 3.36 13.20 10.93
N VAL A 120 2.71 12.06 11.19
CA VAL A 120 1.29 11.87 10.86
C VAL A 120 0.40 12.84 11.63
N LEU A 121 0.69 13.09 12.91
CA LEU A 121 -0.05 14.07 13.72
C LEU A 121 0.15 15.50 13.20
N LEU A 122 1.36 15.87 12.79
CA LEU A 122 1.64 17.17 12.19
C LEU A 122 0.89 17.37 10.87
N PHE A 123 0.79 16.34 10.02
CA PHE A 123 -0.06 16.38 8.82
C PHE A 123 -1.51 16.67 9.20
N LYS A 124 -2.08 15.97 10.17
CA LYS A 124 -3.47 16.20 10.63
C LYS A 124 -3.66 17.61 11.20
N GLN A 125 -2.76 18.05 12.07
CA GLN A 125 -2.83 19.39 12.68
C GLN A 125 -2.69 20.52 11.66
N SER A 126 -1.97 20.27 10.56
CA SER A 126 -1.85 21.18 9.42
C SER A 126 -3.04 21.11 8.45
N ASN A 127 -4.12 20.41 8.82
CA ASN A 127 -5.29 20.21 7.98
C ASN A 127 -4.96 19.55 6.63
N MET A 128 -3.96 18.67 6.62
CA MET A 128 -3.62 17.82 5.49
C MET A 128 -4.27 16.45 5.66
N ASN A 129 -4.64 15.83 4.55
CA ASN A 129 -5.24 14.50 4.52
C ASN A 129 -4.46 13.52 3.63
N PHE A 130 -3.30 13.92 3.11
CA PHE A 130 -2.55 13.16 2.13
C PHE A 130 -1.05 13.30 2.32
N VAL A 131 -0.31 12.21 2.06
CA VAL A 131 1.15 12.19 2.02
C VAL A 131 1.64 11.32 0.88
N ARG A 132 2.67 11.78 0.17
CA ARG A 132 3.44 10.96 -0.76
C ARG A 132 4.75 10.55 -0.10
N THR A 133 5.02 9.26 -0.09
CA THR A 133 6.27 8.71 0.46
C THR A 133 7.37 8.78 -0.61
N SER A 134 8.08 9.88 -0.62
CA SER A 134 9.09 10.18 -1.66
C SER A 134 10.47 9.67 -1.23
N HIS A 135 11.21 8.98 -2.01
CA HIS A 135 10.90 8.27 -3.24
C HIS A 135 11.22 6.79 -2.99
N TYR A 136 10.54 6.20 -2.03
CA TYR A 136 10.71 4.81 -1.58
C TYR A 136 9.57 4.40 -0.66
N PRO A 137 9.31 3.09 -0.50
CA PRO A 137 8.30 2.60 0.43
C PRO A 137 8.62 3.03 1.88
N PRO A 138 7.63 3.50 2.64
CA PRO A 138 7.83 3.92 4.03
C PRO A 138 7.94 2.70 4.95
N SER A 139 8.20 2.93 6.24
CA SER A 139 8.03 1.89 7.24
C SER A 139 6.56 1.44 7.32
N GLU A 140 6.31 0.15 7.55
CA GLU A 140 4.94 -0.36 7.77
C GLU A 140 4.26 0.36 8.94
N ARG A 141 5.03 0.68 9.95
CA ARG A 141 4.60 1.42 11.14
C ARG A 141 4.06 2.82 10.80
N PHE A 142 4.70 3.54 9.87
CA PHE A 142 4.18 4.81 9.37
C PHE A 142 2.79 4.65 8.74
N LEU A 143 2.61 3.62 7.92
CA LEU A 143 1.29 3.31 7.33
C LEU A 143 0.25 2.94 8.39
N GLU A 144 0.64 2.25 9.45
CA GLU A 144 -0.26 1.97 10.57
C GLU A 144 -0.75 3.25 11.27
N PHE A 145 0.12 4.25 11.44
CA PHE A 145 -0.29 5.56 11.94
C PHE A 145 -1.20 6.29 10.93
N CYS A 146 -0.89 6.24 9.63
CA CYS A 146 -1.77 6.78 8.59
C CYS A 146 -3.15 6.11 8.60
N ASN A 147 -3.21 4.78 8.77
CA ASN A 147 -4.48 4.07 8.92
C ASN A 147 -5.28 4.56 10.13
N ARG A 148 -4.59 4.75 11.25
CA ARG A 148 -5.19 5.09 12.55
C ARG A 148 -5.68 6.53 12.60
N TYR A 149 -4.91 7.46 12.04
CA TYR A 149 -5.22 8.90 12.10
C TYR A 149 -5.95 9.41 10.86
N GLY A 150 -6.15 8.58 9.85
CA GLY A 150 -6.86 8.98 8.64
C GLY A 150 -6.02 9.91 7.75
N ILE A 151 -4.91 9.42 7.24
CA ILE A 151 -4.11 10.07 6.20
C ILE A 151 -4.07 9.16 4.98
N TYR A 152 -4.44 9.68 3.83
CA TYR A 152 -4.26 8.99 2.54
C TYR A 152 -2.79 8.97 2.15
N VAL A 153 -2.35 7.88 1.55
CA VAL A 153 -0.95 7.68 1.19
C VAL A 153 -0.82 7.33 -0.28
N GLU A 154 0.09 8.01 -0.95
CA GLU A 154 0.71 7.56 -2.18
C GLU A 154 1.99 6.82 -1.80
N SER A 155 1.96 5.48 -1.92
CA SER A 155 3.14 4.66 -1.66
C SER A 155 3.94 4.50 -2.94
N GLU A 156 5.21 4.88 -2.88
CA GLU A 156 6.10 4.92 -4.04
C GLU A 156 7.20 3.86 -3.98
N THR A 157 7.53 3.27 -5.12
CA THR A 157 8.67 2.34 -5.26
C THR A 157 9.99 3.10 -5.15
N ALA A 158 11.07 2.40 -4.77
CA ALA A 158 12.40 3.00 -4.66
C ALA A 158 13.10 3.13 -6.03
N VAL A 159 12.38 3.56 -7.06
CA VAL A 159 12.90 3.75 -8.42
C VAL A 159 12.73 5.22 -8.83
N CYS A 160 13.82 5.98 -8.85
CA CYS A 160 13.78 7.40 -9.17
C CYS A 160 15.02 7.84 -9.95
N PHE A 161 14.85 8.91 -10.74
CA PHE A 161 15.88 9.59 -11.52
C PHE A 161 16.58 8.71 -12.57
N VAL A 162 15.87 7.72 -13.10
CA VAL A 162 16.39 6.83 -14.14
C VAL A 162 16.40 7.58 -15.47
N ASP A 163 17.58 7.63 -16.08
CA ASP A 163 17.82 8.28 -17.38
C ASP A 163 17.35 9.74 -17.47
N THR A 164 17.45 10.47 -16.36
CA THR A 164 17.27 11.92 -16.37
C THR A 164 18.61 12.63 -16.54
N TYR A 165 18.65 13.68 -17.37
CA TYR A 165 19.86 14.48 -17.64
C TYR A 165 20.18 15.50 -16.53
N ARG A 166 19.77 15.24 -15.31
CA ARG A 166 20.05 16.10 -14.16
C ARG A 166 21.48 15.98 -13.64
N GLN A 167 22.21 14.95 -14.05
CA GLN A 167 23.60 14.75 -13.65
C GLN A 167 24.56 15.38 -14.67
N LYS A 168 25.57 16.07 -14.18
CA LYS A 168 26.69 16.53 -15.01
C LYS A 168 27.43 15.30 -15.56
N ASN A 169 27.69 15.27 -16.86
CA ASN A 169 28.27 14.12 -17.58
C ASN A 169 27.35 12.87 -17.61
N TYR A 170 26.06 13.09 -17.66
CA TYR A 170 25.08 12.04 -17.79
C TYR A 170 25.30 11.20 -19.05
N ALA A 171 25.39 9.88 -18.87
CA ALA A 171 25.36 8.88 -19.95
C ALA A 171 24.11 8.01 -19.73
N PRO A 172 23.16 7.96 -20.69
CA PRO A 172 21.98 7.14 -20.55
C PRO A 172 22.33 5.66 -20.34
N GLY A 173 21.83 5.07 -19.24
CA GLY A 173 22.00 3.64 -18.97
C GLY A 173 20.90 2.79 -19.60
N ASN A 174 19.79 3.43 -20.00
CA ASN A 174 18.61 2.83 -20.61
C ASN A 174 18.03 1.62 -19.82
N THR A 175 18.26 1.58 -18.51
CA THR A 175 17.86 0.44 -17.66
C THR A 175 16.35 0.27 -17.59
N GLN A 176 15.59 1.33 -17.81
CA GLN A 176 14.12 1.31 -17.86
C GLN A 176 13.56 0.53 -19.06
N SER A 177 14.38 0.24 -20.07
CA SER A 177 14.00 -0.53 -21.26
C SER A 177 14.86 -1.78 -21.50
N ASP A 178 15.89 -1.99 -20.68
CA ASP A 178 16.76 -3.16 -20.77
C ASP A 178 16.17 -4.31 -19.95
N SER A 179 15.94 -5.45 -20.62
CA SER A 179 15.38 -6.67 -20.01
C SER A 179 16.26 -7.27 -18.90
N ALA A 180 17.57 -7.00 -18.90
CA ALA A 180 18.47 -7.43 -17.83
C ALA A 180 18.14 -6.80 -16.46
N TYR A 181 17.38 -5.72 -16.44
CA TYR A 181 16.95 -5.02 -15.22
C TYR A 181 15.48 -5.28 -14.84
N THR A 182 14.71 -6.01 -15.65
CA THR A 182 13.27 -6.22 -15.42
C THR A 182 12.96 -6.73 -14.03
N ASP A 183 13.68 -7.74 -13.56
CA ASP A 183 13.43 -8.33 -12.22
C ASP A 183 13.69 -7.34 -11.09
N ARG A 184 14.59 -6.39 -11.26
CA ARG A 184 14.87 -5.35 -10.26
C ARG A 184 13.71 -4.35 -10.16
N TYR A 185 13.15 -3.93 -11.31
CA TYR A 185 11.98 -3.05 -11.35
C TYR A 185 10.74 -3.74 -10.79
N LEU A 186 10.43 -4.93 -11.30
CA LEU A 186 9.28 -5.71 -10.85
C LEU A 186 9.39 -6.08 -9.37
N GLY A 187 10.56 -6.50 -8.91
CA GLY A 187 10.79 -6.88 -7.51
C GLY A 187 10.46 -5.74 -6.56
N GLN A 188 10.96 -4.53 -6.78
CA GLN A 188 10.65 -3.34 -5.98
C GLN A 188 9.15 -3.09 -5.90
N CYS A 189 8.48 -3.12 -7.04
CA CYS A 189 7.06 -2.89 -7.15
C CYS A 189 6.25 -3.99 -6.44
N GLN A 190 6.61 -5.25 -6.67
CA GLN A 190 5.95 -6.42 -6.09
C GLN A 190 6.05 -6.45 -4.58
N GLU A 191 7.23 -6.20 -4.03
CA GLU A 191 7.43 -6.20 -2.57
C GLU A 191 6.63 -5.08 -1.90
N MET A 192 6.62 -3.87 -2.45
CA MET A 192 5.80 -2.77 -1.95
C MET A 192 4.31 -3.14 -1.92
N VAL A 193 3.76 -3.61 -3.04
CA VAL A 193 2.33 -3.95 -3.13
C VAL A 193 1.97 -5.12 -2.22
N LYS A 194 2.77 -6.18 -2.18
CA LYS A 194 2.55 -7.33 -1.30
C LYS A 194 2.55 -6.93 0.18
N ALA A 195 3.49 -6.08 0.59
CA ALA A 195 3.60 -5.63 1.98
C ALA A 195 2.42 -4.73 2.38
N PHE A 196 2.01 -3.80 1.50
CA PHE A 196 1.17 -2.68 1.90
C PHE A 196 -0.29 -2.73 1.43
N ARG A 197 -0.68 -3.68 0.60
CA ARG A 197 -2.06 -3.75 0.06
C ARG A 197 -3.16 -3.90 1.13
N SER A 198 -2.81 -4.36 2.34
CA SER A 198 -3.76 -4.46 3.45
C SER A 198 -4.01 -3.12 4.17
N HIS A 199 -3.21 -2.08 3.90
CA HIS A 199 -3.37 -0.77 4.52
C HIS A 199 -4.44 0.05 3.79
N PRO A 200 -5.55 0.41 4.44
CA PRO A 200 -6.60 1.21 3.81
C PRO A 200 -6.16 2.64 3.49
N SER A 201 -5.16 3.16 4.19
CA SER A 201 -4.58 4.48 3.92
C SER A 201 -3.91 4.57 2.54
N VAL A 202 -3.31 3.49 2.05
CA VAL A 202 -2.67 3.50 0.72
C VAL A 202 -3.74 3.65 -0.36
N LEU A 203 -3.73 4.80 -1.01
CA LEU A 203 -4.73 5.20 -1.99
C LEU A 203 -4.22 5.06 -3.43
N PHE A 204 -2.91 5.23 -3.62
CA PHE A 204 -2.23 5.11 -4.90
C PHE A 204 -0.99 4.23 -4.79
N TRP A 205 -0.69 3.56 -5.89
CA TRP A 205 0.59 2.94 -6.13
C TRP A 205 1.39 3.81 -7.11
N SER A 206 2.50 4.41 -6.66
CA SER A 206 3.44 5.11 -7.51
C SER A 206 4.57 4.17 -7.91
N ILE A 207 4.74 3.94 -9.22
CA ILE A 207 5.72 2.98 -9.73
C ILE A 207 7.08 3.60 -10.03
N GLY A 208 7.24 4.90 -9.83
CA GLY A 208 8.53 5.59 -9.99
C GLY A 208 8.41 7.10 -10.01
N ASN A 209 9.55 7.76 -9.80
CA ASN A 209 9.67 9.21 -9.76
C ASN A 209 10.67 9.71 -10.78
N GLU A 210 10.33 10.80 -11.47
CA GLU A 210 11.21 11.63 -12.33
C GLU A 210 12.20 10.80 -13.16
N SER A 211 11.67 9.80 -13.84
CA SER A 211 12.43 8.86 -14.68
C SER A 211 11.88 8.88 -16.10
N VAL A 212 12.69 8.55 -17.07
CA VAL A 212 12.20 8.31 -18.44
C VAL A 212 11.40 7.01 -18.43
N TYR A 213 10.15 7.08 -18.93
CA TYR A 213 9.28 5.92 -18.98
C TYR A 213 9.79 4.89 -19.99
N GLY A 214 9.75 3.62 -19.64
CA GLY A 214 10.22 2.53 -20.49
C GLY A 214 9.51 1.22 -20.21
N THR A 215 9.91 0.16 -20.90
CA THR A 215 9.27 -1.15 -20.85
C THR A 215 9.18 -1.72 -19.43
N ASN A 216 10.21 -1.53 -18.60
CA ASN A 216 10.21 -2.04 -17.24
C ASN A 216 9.18 -1.34 -16.34
N PHE A 217 8.94 -0.04 -16.54
CA PHE A 217 7.84 0.65 -15.85
C PHE A 217 6.48 0.19 -16.35
N GLN A 218 6.34 -0.08 -17.67
CA GLN A 218 5.09 -0.63 -18.21
C GLN A 218 4.79 -2.01 -17.61
N LEU A 219 5.77 -2.87 -17.48
CA LEU A 219 5.62 -4.18 -16.83
C LEU A 219 5.22 -4.05 -15.36
N CYS A 220 5.78 -3.07 -14.63
CA CYS A 220 5.34 -2.76 -13.26
C CYS A 220 3.88 -2.32 -13.22
N TRP A 221 3.47 -1.40 -14.11
CA TRP A 221 2.11 -0.94 -14.25
C TRP A 221 1.13 -2.09 -14.48
N ASP A 222 1.42 -2.92 -15.48
CA ASP A 222 0.58 -4.06 -15.87
C ASP A 222 0.44 -5.05 -14.71
N TRP A 223 1.55 -5.34 -14.03
CA TRP A 223 1.55 -6.26 -12.89
C TRP A 223 0.70 -5.72 -11.72
N VAL A 224 0.84 -4.43 -11.39
CA VAL A 224 0.05 -3.82 -10.30
C VAL A 224 -1.43 -3.84 -10.66
N LYS A 225 -1.79 -3.45 -11.87
CA LYS A 225 -3.19 -3.44 -12.36
C LYS A 225 -3.82 -4.82 -12.32
N ALA A 226 -3.05 -5.86 -12.64
CA ALA A 226 -3.51 -7.25 -12.57
C ALA A 226 -3.61 -7.78 -11.13
N THR A 227 -2.81 -7.24 -10.19
CA THR A 227 -2.72 -7.73 -8.81
C THR A 227 -3.65 -6.99 -7.86
N ASP A 228 -3.81 -5.68 -8.03
CA ASP A 228 -4.64 -4.81 -7.20
C ASP A 228 -5.50 -3.89 -8.06
N THR A 229 -6.74 -4.27 -8.28
CA THR A 229 -7.73 -3.49 -9.03
C THR A 229 -8.43 -2.42 -8.18
N THR A 230 -8.10 -2.33 -6.89
CA THR A 230 -8.79 -1.46 -5.93
C THR A 230 -8.12 -0.08 -5.78
N ARG A 231 -6.98 0.13 -6.42
CA ARG A 231 -6.19 1.36 -6.34
C ARG A 231 -5.72 1.82 -7.72
N PRO A 232 -5.72 3.12 -7.98
CA PRO A 232 -5.04 3.68 -9.14
C PRO A 232 -3.54 3.47 -9.06
N VAL A 233 -2.92 3.31 -10.24
CA VAL A 233 -1.46 3.30 -10.42
C VAL A 233 -1.06 4.61 -11.04
N ILE A 234 0.01 5.20 -10.58
CA ILE A 234 0.54 6.45 -11.11
C ILE A 234 2.06 6.34 -11.35
N PHE A 235 2.53 7.23 -12.21
CA PHE A 235 3.95 7.45 -12.48
C PHE A 235 4.23 8.94 -12.41
N SER A 236 5.12 9.34 -11.53
CA SER A 236 5.39 10.76 -11.30
C SER A 236 6.53 11.26 -12.17
N TYR A 237 6.18 11.86 -13.30
CA TYR A 237 7.13 12.57 -14.15
C TYR A 237 6.63 13.98 -14.47
N PRO A 238 7.43 15.02 -14.24
CA PRO A 238 7.03 16.40 -14.49
C PRO A 238 7.22 16.82 -15.95
N GLY A 239 6.70 16.13 -16.89
CA GLY A 239 6.72 16.57 -18.28
C GLY A 239 6.77 15.48 -19.32
N SER A 240 6.09 15.70 -20.43
CA SER A 240 6.17 15.08 -21.76
C SER A 240 6.32 13.56 -21.90
N ALA A 241 6.38 12.76 -20.86
CA ALA A 241 6.38 11.30 -20.98
C ALA A 241 5.04 10.74 -21.46
N VAL A 242 4.05 11.59 -21.68
CA VAL A 242 2.69 11.22 -22.13
C VAL A 242 2.38 11.79 -23.52
N GLU A 243 3.36 12.30 -24.24
CA GLU A 243 3.21 12.56 -25.65
C GLU A 243 3.51 11.29 -26.45
N LYS A 244 2.60 10.33 -26.38
CA LYS A 244 2.41 9.29 -27.42
C LYS A 244 0.99 8.77 -27.35
#